data_96f5110c5833280b95136f93e06c830c
#
_entry.id   96f5110c5833280b95136f93e06c830c
#
_cell.length_a   1.000
_cell.length_b   1.000
_cell.length_c   1.000
_cell.angle_alpha   90.00
_cell.angle_beta   90.00
_cell.angle_gamma   90.00
#
_symmetry.space_group_name_H-M   'P 1'
#
loop_
_entity.id
_entity.type
_entity.pdbx_description
1 polymer ?
#
loop_
_entity_poly.entity_id
_entity_poly.type
_entity_poly.pdbx_seq_one_letter_code
_entity_poly.pdbx_strand_id
1 'polypeptide(L)'
;MAGISVTGNKKIATLMKEFNEQFPYIRLGIFYSYARDAVKKGGTITNIPGDKTIASVRRGDSRGNISIAGNKKISSLEKEFDTEFGLYCQVCYTTKDGKRYYTSGSDDAKTLSSFNEECKKKGCKKGVWK
;
A
#
# COMPACT_ATOMS: atom_id res chain seq x y z
N MET A 1 18.70 -4.32 4.88
CA MET A 1 17.90 -3.48 3.97
C MET A 1 17.21 -2.40 4.76
N ALA A 2 17.30 -1.17 4.29
CA ALA A 2 16.66 -0.05 4.97
C ALA A 2 15.14 -0.10 4.74
N GLY A 3 14.38 0.17 5.77
CA GLY A 3 12.93 0.30 5.64
C GLY A 3 12.54 1.64 5.06
N ILE A 4 11.29 1.75 4.67
CA ILE A 4 10.72 3.01 4.23
C ILE A 4 10.12 3.70 5.46
N SER A 5 10.57 4.91 5.73
CA SER A 5 10.04 5.69 6.85
C SER A 5 8.85 6.52 6.39
N VAL A 6 7.70 6.35 7.05
CA VAL A 6 6.48 7.07 6.71
C VAL A 6 6.17 8.05 7.82
N THR A 7 6.39 9.33 7.53
CA THR A 7 6.10 10.42 8.47
C THR A 7 5.06 11.35 7.87
N GLY A 8 4.56 12.28 8.68
CA GLY A 8 3.54 13.23 8.22
C GLY A 8 3.98 14.09 7.04
N ASN A 9 5.27 14.37 6.93
CA ASN A 9 5.78 15.22 5.85
C ASN A 9 5.88 14.54 4.50
N LYS A 10 5.78 13.22 4.47
CA LYS A 10 5.95 12.48 3.22
C LYS A 10 4.71 12.62 2.32
N LYS A 11 4.95 12.91 1.05
CA LYS A 11 3.86 12.94 0.07
C LYS A 11 3.42 11.53 -0.30
N ILE A 12 2.16 11.38 -0.63
CA ILE A 12 1.59 10.08 -1.04
C ILE A 12 2.36 9.53 -2.26
N ALA A 13 2.61 10.37 -3.27
CA ALA A 13 3.35 9.93 -4.46
C ALA A 13 4.77 9.47 -4.12
N THR A 14 5.43 10.15 -3.19
CA THR A 14 6.78 9.77 -2.76
C THR A 14 6.75 8.41 -2.09
N LEU A 15 5.77 8.18 -1.22
CA LEU A 15 5.63 6.90 -0.55
C LEU A 15 5.38 5.77 -1.54
N MET A 16 4.48 5.98 -2.48
CA MET A 16 4.17 4.96 -3.50
C MET A 16 5.39 4.64 -4.36
N LYS A 17 6.16 5.67 -4.70
CA LYS A 17 7.39 5.50 -5.47
C LYS A 17 8.43 4.70 -4.69
N GLU A 18 8.67 5.05 -3.45
CA GLU A 18 9.62 4.34 -2.60
C GLU A 18 9.22 2.89 -2.39
N PHE A 19 7.93 2.65 -2.20
CA PHE A 19 7.41 1.30 -2.05
C PHE A 19 7.69 0.47 -3.32
N ASN A 20 7.39 1.03 -4.49
CA ASN A 20 7.60 0.33 -5.75
C ASN A 20 9.08 0.12 -6.07
N GLU A 21 9.95 1.03 -5.64
CA GLU A 21 11.39 0.85 -5.81
C GLU A 21 11.92 -0.32 -4.96
N GLN A 22 11.40 -0.47 -3.76
CA GLN A 22 11.81 -1.55 -2.86
C GLN A 22 11.13 -2.88 -3.19
N PHE A 23 9.88 -2.83 -3.67
CA PHE A 23 9.10 -4.01 -4.02
C PHE A 23 8.57 -3.85 -5.45
N PRO A 24 9.42 -4.07 -6.48
CA PRO A 24 9.09 -3.71 -7.86
C PRO A 24 7.88 -4.42 -8.49
N TYR A 25 7.47 -5.54 -7.93
CA TYR A 25 6.38 -6.34 -8.50
C TYR A 25 5.05 -6.14 -7.80
N ILE A 26 5.01 -5.30 -6.79
CA ILE A 26 3.78 -4.97 -6.07
C ILE A 26 3.68 -3.46 -5.89
N ARG A 27 2.49 -3.01 -5.52
CA ARG A 27 2.21 -1.59 -5.39
C ARG A 27 1.40 -1.30 -4.15
N LEU A 28 1.50 -0.06 -3.69
CA LEU A 28 0.74 0.42 -2.55
C LEU A 28 -0.30 1.43 -3.01
N GLY A 29 -1.57 1.15 -2.74
CA GLY A 29 -2.64 2.10 -2.95
C GLY A 29 -3.04 2.71 -1.62
N ILE A 30 -3.27 4.01 -1.56
CA ILE A 30 -3.61 4.71 -0.33
C ILE A 30 -4.92 5.47 -0.54
N PHE A 31 -5.87 5.25 0.37
CA PHE A 31 -7.24 5.74 0.24
C PHE A 31 -7.70 6.33 1.56
N TYR A 32 -8.74 7.17 1.49
CA TYR A 32 -9.41 7.63 2.70
C TYR A 32 -10.11 6.44 3.38
N SER A 33 -10.30 6.54 4.70
CA SER A 33 -10.84 5.42 5.48
C SER A 33 -12.20 4.92 5.00
N TYR A 34 -13.04 5.80 4.45
CA TYR A 34 -14.36 5.41 3.96
C TYR A 34 -14.29 4.45 2.75
N ALA A 35 -13.15 4.40 2.07
CA ALA A 35 -12.97 3.53 0.92
C ALA A 35 -13.09 2.04 1.30
N ARG A 36 -12.78 1.70 2.54
CA ARG A 36 -12.92 0.33 3.02
C ARG A 36 -14.36 -0.18 2.86
N ASP A 37 -15.32 0.66 3.26
CA ASP A 37 -16.73 0.29 3.15
C ASP A 37 -17.19 0.25 1.69
N ALA A 38 -16.69 1.18 0.87
CA ALA A 38 -17.01 1.19 -0.55
C ALA A 38 -16.54 -0.10 -1.23
N VAL A 39 -15.35 -0.59 -0.89
CA VAL A 39 -14.82 -1.84 -1.42
C VAL A 39 -15.70 -3.02 -1.01
N LYS A 40 -16.12 -3.07 0.24
CA LYS A 40 -16.99 -4.15 0.74
C LYS A 40 -18.32 -4.19 0.03
N LYS A 41 -18.80 -3.04 -0.41
CA LYS A 41 -20.08 -2.93 -1.14
C LYS A 41 -19.91 -3.09 -2.65
N GLY A 42 -18.69 -3.39 -3.10
CA GLY A 42 -18.40 -3.54 -4.52
C GLY A 42 -18.28 -2.22 -5.27
N GLY A 43 -18.13 -1.13 -4.55
CA GLY A 43 -17.99 0.19 -5.17
C GLY A 43 -16.60 0.46 -5.68
N THR A 44 -16.49 1.54 -6.44
CA THR A 44 -15.21 2.03 -6.97
C THR A 44 -14.55 2.94 -5.95
N ILE A 45 -13.23 2.86 -5.84
CA ILE A 45 -12.47 3.72 -4.97
C ILE A 45 -11.39 4.44 -5.77
N THR A 46 -11.00 5.62 -5.28
CA THR A 46 -10.01 6.46 -5.93
C THR A 46 -8.85 6.71 -4.97
N ASN A 47 -7.63 6.61 -5.47
CA ASN A 47 -6.45 6.92 -4.68
C ASN A 47 -6.47 8.38 -4.22
N ILE A 48 -5.89 8.62 -3.04
CA ILE A 48 -5.65 9.99 -2.58
C ILE A 48 -4.67 10.63 -3.56
N PRO A 49 -4.88 11.91 -3.95
CA PRO A 49 -3.94 12.58 -4.87
C PRO A 49 -2.51 12.54 -4.35
N GLY A 50 -1.57 12.26 -5.26
CA GLY A 50 -0.18 12.04 -4.90
C GLY A 50 0.55 13.26 -4.33
N ASP A 51 0.06 14.46 -4.61
CA ASP A 51 0.66 15.70 -4.11
C ASP A 51 0.32 16.00 -2.64
N LYS A 52 -0.60 15.22 -2.06
CA LYS A 52 -0.97 15.38 -0.65
C LYS A 52 0.08 14.73 0.25
N THR A 53 0.31 15.33 1.41
CA THR A 53 1.17 14.72 2.43
C THR A 53 0.33 13.85 3.36
N ILE A 54 0.98 12.92 4.06
CA ILE A 54 0.29 12.09 5.06
C ILE A 54 -0.39 12.99 6.09
N ALA A 55 0.31 14.02 6.56
CA ALA A 55 -0.24 14.95 7.57
C ALA A 55 -1.51 15.65 7.09
N SER A 56 -1.61 15.94 5.79
CA SER A 56 -2.76 16.66 5.26
C SER A 56 -4.00 15.80 5.11
N VAL A 57 -3.85 14.47 5.06
CA VAL A 57 -4.99 13.57 4.80
C VAL A 57 -5.30 12.64 5.97
N ARG A 58 -4.39 12.47 6.93
CA ARG A 58 -4.64 11.59 8.07
C ARG A 58 -5.73 12.17 8.96
N ARG A 59 -6.42 11.30 9.67
CA ARG A 59 -7.59 11.69 10.46
C ARG A 59 -7.20 12.23 11.83
N GLY A 60 -7.90 13.28 12.23
CA GLY A 60 -7.83 13.82 13.59
C GLY A 60 -6.42 14.14 14.05
N ASP A 61 -6.12 13.78 15.28
CA ASP A 61 -4.85 14.07 15.90
C ASP A 61 -3.82 12.96 15.76
N SER A 62 -4.03 12.04 14.82
CA SER A 62 -3.08 10.94 14.69
C SER A 62 -1.70 11.49 14.36
N ARG A 63 -0.69 11.00 15.08
CA ARG A 63 0.69 11.48 14.95
C ARG A 63 1.68 10.34 14.79
N GLY A 64 1.18 9.14 14.56
CA GLY A 64 2.03 7.99 14.43
C GLY A 64 2.93 8.05 13.23
N ASN A 65 3.98 7.27 13.30
CA ASN A 65 4.88 7.04 12.17
C ASN A 65 4.91 5.55 11.93
N ILE A 66 5.17 5.17 10.68
CA ILE A 66 5.22 3.76 10.29
C ILE A 66 6.54 3.51 9.60
N SER A 67 7.13 2.34 9.84
CA SER A 67 8.29 1.88 9.10
C SER A 67 7.89 0.68 8.28
N ILE A 68 8.16 0.71 6.99
CA ILE A 68 7.80 -0.38 6.07
C ILE A 68 9.07 -1.13 5.67
N ALA A 69 9.16 -2.38 6.11
CA ALA A 69 10.30 -3.24 5.79
C ALA A 69 9.82 -4.52 5.13
N GLY A 70 10.72 -5.23 4.47
CA GLY A 70 10.38 -6.43 3.73
C GLY A 70 9.78 -7.56 4.57
N ASN A 71 10.13 -7.62 5.86
CA ASN A 71 9.60 -8.64 6.76
C ASN A 71 8.24 -8.29 7.37
N LYS A 72 7.70 -7.13 7.05
CA LYS A 72 6.37 -6.74 7.55
C LYS A 72 5.29 -7.50 6.77
N LYS A 73 4.30 -8.03 7.48
CA LYS A 73 3.17 -8.69 6.85
C LYS A 73 2.23 -7.67 6.21
N ILE A 74 1.58 -8.06 5.13
CA ILE A 74 0.64 -7.19 4.43
C ILE A 74 -0.48 -6.75 5.37
N SER A 75 -1.04 -7.68 6.14
CA SER A 75 -2.10 -7.35 7.11
C SER A 75 -1.64 -6.37 8.17
N SER A 76 -0.38 -6.48 8.61
CA SER A 76 0.18 -5.55 9.59
C SER A 76 0.30 -4.16 9.02
N LEU A 77 0.74 -4.04 7.77
CA LEU A 77 0.86 -2.76 7.08
C LEU A 77 -0.51 -2.07 6.99
N GLU A 78 -1.52 -2.80 6.56
CA GLU A 78 -2.88 -2.26 6.42
C GLU A 78 -3.44 -1.80 7.76
N LYS A 79 -3.22 -2.60 8.81
CA LYS A 79 -3.66 -2.27 10.15
C LYS A 79 -2.97 -1.04 10.71
N GLU A 80 -1.66 -0.92 10.48
CA GLU A 80 -0.89 0.23 10.95
C GLU A 80 -1.34 1.52 10.27
N PHE A 81 -1.63 1.48 8.98
CA PHE A 81 -2.18 2.66 8.30
C PHE A 81 -3.50 3.10 8.91
N ASP A 82 -4.34 2.13 9.26
CA ASP A 82 -5.62 2.44 9.90
C ASP A 82 -5.44 3.03 11.29
N THR A 83 -4.62 2.39 12.13
CA THR A 83 -4.44 2.83 13.53
C THR A 83 -3.61 4.09 13.65
N GLU A 84 -2.54 4.23 12.86
CA GLU A 84 -1.62 5.36 13.01
C GLU A 84 -2.06 6.59 12.22
N PHE A 85 -2.70 6.41 11.09
CA PHE A 85 -3.07 7.53 10.21
C PHE A 85 -4.58 7.65 9.96
N GLY A 86 -5.35 6.63 10.31
CA GLY A 86 -6.76 6.60 9.95
C GLY A 86 -6.99 6.54 8.46
N LEU A 87 -6.06 5.91 7.74
CA LEU A 87 -6.13 5.75 6.29
C LEU A 87 -6.28 4.28 5.93
N TYR A 88 -6.87 4.03 4.77
CA TYR A 88 -7.01 2.68 4.23
C TYR A 88 -5.95 2.47 3.16
N CYS A 89 -5.15 1.42 3.30
CA CYS A 89 -4.19 1.09 2.24
C CYS A 89 -4.41 -0.34 1.77
N GLN A 90 -4.04 -0.57 0.52
CA GLN A 90 -4.10 -1.89 -0.10
C GLN A 90 -2.82 -2.13 -0.87
N VAL A 91 -2.32 -3.36 -0.79
CA VAL A 91 -1.24 -3.80 -1.65
C VAL A 91 -1.89 -4.44 -2.88
N CYS A 92 -1.39 -4.11 -4.05
CA CYS A 92 -1.93 -4.65 -5.29
C CYS A 92 -0.82 -5.04 -6.26
N TYR A 93 -1.18 -5.79 -7.28
CA TYR A 93 -0.23 -6.28 -8.28
C TYR A 93 -0.94 -6.38 -9.63
N THR A 94 -0.14 -6.37 -10.70
CA THR A 94 -0.66 -6.51 -12.06
C THR A 94 -0.12 -7.82 -12.63
N THR A 95 -1.03 -8.69 -13.03
CA THR A 95 -0.65 -10.00 -13.57
C THR A 95 -0.04 -9.85 -14.97
N LYS A 96 0.54 -10.95 -15.44
CA LYS A 96 1.20 -11.02 -16.73
C LYS A 96 0.28 -10.56 -17.88
N ASP A 97 -1.00 -10.83 -17.78
CA ASP A 97 -1.99 -10.44 -18.79
C ASP A 97 -2.51 -9.01 -18.63
N GLY A 98 -1.95 -8.26 -17.69
CA GLY A 98 -2.30 -6.85 -17.49
C GLY A 98 -3.45 -6.58 -16.54
N LYS A 99 -3.98 -7.60 -15.90
CA LYS A 99 -5.07 -7.41 -14.93
C LYS A 99 -4.53 -7.04 -13.55
N ARG A 100 -5.23 -6.13 -12.90
CA ARG A 100 -4.86 -5.63 -11.59
C ARG A 100 -5.71 -6.25 -10.51
N TYR A 101 -5.06 -6.67 -9.43
CA TYR A 101 -5.72 -7.29 -8.29
C TYR A 101 -5.22 -6.69 -6.99
N TYR A 102 -6.07 -6.67 -5.98
CA TYR A 102 -5.68 -6.34 -4.62
C TYR A 102 -5.41 -7.64 -3.86
N THR A 103 -4.52 -7.56 -2.86
CA THR A 103 -4.28 -8.70 -1.98
C THR A 103 -5.51 -8.98 -1.14
N SER A 104 -5.74 -10.25 -0.85
CA SER A 104 -6.86 -10.66 -0.03
C SER A 104 -6.61 -12.06 0.56
N GLY A 105 -7.34 -12.39 1.62
CA GLY A 105 -7.31 -13.72 2.19
C GLY A 105 -5.92 -14.19 2.58
N SER A 106 -5.44 -15.25 1.95
CA SER A 106 -4.16 -15.87 2.29
C SER A 106 -2.96 -14.94 2.04
N ASP A 107 -3.10 -13.97 1.15
CA ASP A 107 -1.99 -13.05 0.85
C ASP A 107 -1.68 -12.15 2.04
N ASP A 108 -2.66 -11.84 2.86
CA ASP A 108 -2.47 -10.92 3.98
C ASP A 108 -1.50 -11.44 5.03
N ALA A 109 -1.32 -12.74 5.12
CA ALA A 109 -0.37 -13.37 6.06
C ALA A 109 1.07 -13.37 5.55
N LYS A 110 1.27 -13.02 4.27
CA LYS A 110 2.61 -13.01 3.68
C LYS A 110 3.32 -11.72 4.00
N THR A 111 4.67 -11.78 4.05
CA THR A 111 5.46 -10.57 4.18
C THR A 111 5.55 -9.85 2.83
N LEU A 112 5.90 -8.58 2.85
CA LEU A 112 6.04 -7.80 1.63
C LEU A 112 7.11 -8.39 0.70
N SER A 113 8.26 -8.76 1.26
CA SER A 113 9.33 -9.39 0.45
C SER A 113 8.91 -10.71 -0.14
N SER A 114 8.24 -11.55 0.65
CA SER A 114 7.78 -12.86 0.20
C SER A 114 6.75 -12.71 -0.93
N PHE A 115 5.81 -11.82 -0.77
CA PHE A 115 4.77 -11.61 -1.77
C PHE A 115 5.36 -11.00 -3.06
N ASN A 116 6.29 -10.06 -2.91
CA ASN A 116 6.98 -9.48 -4.07
C ASN A 116 7.71 -10.55 -4.88
N GLU A 117 8.42 -11.48 -4.21
CA GLU A 117 9.09 -12.59 -4.87
C GLU A 117 8.10 -13.53 -5.55
N GLU A 118 6.98 -13.80 -4.90
CA GLU A 118 5.94 -14.63 -5.49
C GLU A 118 5.40 -14.02 -6.78
N CYS A 119 5.13 -12.72 -6.78
CA CYS A 119 4.66 -12.01 -7.96
C CYS A 119 5.70 -12.03 -9.07
N LYS A 120 6.99 -11.87 -8.71
CA LYS A 120 8.08 -11.98 -9.67
C LYS A 120 8.08 -13.34 -10.36
N LYS A 121 7.96 -14.41 -9.60
CA LYS A 121 7.96 -15.77 -10.13
C LYS A 121 6.76 -16.05 -11.02
N LYS A 122 5.62 -15.43 -10.73
CA LYS A 122 4.40 -15.58 -11.52
C LYS A 122 4.40 -14.75 -12.79
N GLY A 123 5.41 -13.93 -13.00
CA GLY A 123 5.50 -13.08 -14.19
C GLY A 123 4.69 -11.80 -14.09
N CYS A 124 4.36 -11.36 -12.89
CA CYS A 124 3.65 -10.09 -12.71
C CYS A 124 4.47 -8.94 -13.28
N LYS A 125 3.77 -7.88 -13.69
CA LYS A 125 4.44 -6.74 -14.30
C LYS A 125 5.22 -5.96 -13.25
N LYS A 126 6.44 -5.57 -13.66
CA LYS A 126 7.32 -4.76 -12.86
C LYS A 126 7.14 -3.29 -13.21
N GLY A 127 7.32 -2.43 -12.24
CA GLY A 127 7.49 -1.02 -12.50
C GLY A 127 6.26 -0.17 -12.28
N VAL A 128 6.11 0.83 -13.14
CA VAL A 128 5.26 1.96 -12.89
C VAL A 128 3.79 1.63 -12.82
N TRP A 129 3.19 2.23 -11.83
CA TRP A 129 1.77 2.17 -11.60
C TRP A 129 1.01 3.10 -12.53
N LYS A 130 0.00 2.56 -13.11
CA LYS A 130 -0.93 3.36 -13.91
C LYS A 130 -2.34 2.86 -13.72
#